data_26a5677cfa4a279ec9462bdc236cfd68
#
_entry.id   26a5677cfa4a279ec9462bdc236cfd68
#
_cell.length_a   1.000
_cell.length_b   1.000
_cell.length_c   1.000
_cell.angle_alpha   90.00
_cell.angle_beta   90.00
_cell.angle_gamma   90.00
#
_symmetry.space_group_name_H-M   'P 1'
#
loop_
_entity.id
_entity.type
_entity.pdbx_description
1 polymer ?
#
loop_
_entity_poly.entity_id
_entity_poly.type
_entity_poly.pdbx_seq_one_letter_code
_entity_poly.pdbx_strand_id
1 'polypeptide(L)'
;MRSSRVPLACGIAVLLVTGCTGDPEPPEPQDGNEQPSSPPTEFRGQVPPGLDGEILRHLHGEDADVHPVLDDGGVRISPVEDAFLISSDGEDQHLLHDAATGEALWEGEAGFNGFASDSDGDPVLLMADTDDVPFVLDPEGEKVWSAGDADEVYLDGRIVDHPDEWSAEEPGGAFTVSDTDGDELWSYDFEPAEEESEEDAEDSDEGSGDEDGGASEDEDTEPPLGVPVAAWDDTVLLSDGDSSLQAHTLEPEEAGEELWSVTGRDEELDLPDTAAGAVPQILGKYDLPGNEDAEETDEDDGTDEDEDGAEDGDEDTPDEGLLLLRWAQPEAPSVLSAHDPDTGETRWTLQEPGTNPAAEPFATAGATGSLYDEETGTLLLQQASGGASFIAVDLAEGEERWGLEDDDTAISPAFAHDGHVYGDQRGGDTDSSQLVLDAVTMDVVDDELSARVEAVTESGHAILVQDRQRFVHGPPPGEDTDEEEASGSPEDD
;
A
#
# COMPACT_ATOMS: atom_id res chain seq x y z
N MET A 1 -32.49 -22.04 16.94
CA MET A 1 -32.20 -22.75 18.20
C MET A 1 -31.72 -21.76 19.25
N ARG A 2 -32.07 -21.89 20.54
CA ARG A 2 -32.03 -20.84 21.57
C ARG A 2 -30.59 -20.51 21.99
N SER A 3 -30.24 -19.23 21.87
CA SER A 3 -29.00 -18.62 22.41
C SER A 3 -29.15 -18.42 23.92
N SER A 4 -28.26 -18.97 24.72
CA SER A 4 -28.21 -18.87 26.17
C SER A 4 -27.18 -17.81 26.57
N ARG A 5 -27.62 -16.67 27.08
CA ARG A 5 -26.78 -15.62 27.65
C ARG A 5 -26.51 -15.94 29.11
N VAL A 6 -25.24 -15.99 29.50
CA VAL A 6 -24.78 -16.09 30.89
C VAL A 6 -24.38 -14.69 31.36
N PRO A 7 -24.94 -14.18 32.48
CA PRO A 7 -24.46 -12.92 33.06
C PRO A 7 -23.28 -13.17 34.00
N LEU A 8 -22.18 -12.41 33.78
CA LEU A 8 -21.03 -12.37 34.67
C LEU A 8 -21.32 -11.34 35.78
N ALA A 9 -21.38 -11.79 37.00
CA ALA A 9 -21.55 -10.94 38.18
C ALA A 9 -20.16 -10.53 38.73
N CYS A 10 -19.85 -9.24 38.70
CA CYS A 10 -18.69 -8.66 39.38
C CYS A 10 -19.04 -8.40 40.84
N GLY A 11 -18.41 -9.16 41.74
CA GLY A 11 -18.46 -8.91 43.18
C GLY A 11 -17.45 -7.86 43.61
N ILE A 12 -17.94 -6.76 44.20
CA ILE A 12 -17.11 -5.73 44.84
C ILE A 12 -16.83 -6.20 46.26
N ALA A 13 -15.56 -6.44 46.58
CA ALA A 13 -15.09 -6.66 47.97
C ALA A 13 -14.67 -5.33 48.58
N VAL A 14 -15.45 -4.84 49.52
CA VAL A 14 -15.12 -3.69 50.36
C VAL A 14 -14.30 -4.20 51.56
N LEU A 15 -13.01 -3.83 51.60
CA LEU A 15 -12.16 -4.02 52.79
C LEU A 15 -12.25 -2.74 53.66
N LEU A 16 -12.94 -2.84 54.76
CA LEU A 16 -12.91 -1.88 55.86
C LEU A 16 -11.65 -2.14 56.70
N VAL A 17 -10.71 -1.21 56.68
CA VAL A 17 -9.61 -1.15 57.64
C VAL A 17 -9.92 -0.01 58.65
N THR A 18 -10.30 -0.38 59.87
CA THR A 18 -10.35 0.51 61.01
C THR A 18 -9.01 0.48 61.72
N GLY A 19 -8.39 1.64 61.93
CA GLY A 19 -7.18 1.70 62.74
C GLY A 19 -6.59 3.07 62.96
N CYS A 20 -6.80 3.60 64.13
CA CYS A 20 -6.00 4.51 64.95
C CYS A 20 -5.91 5.98 64.59
N THR A 21 -6.53 6.70 65.48
CA THR A 21 -6.43 8.12 65.85
C THR A 21 -4.96 8.57 66.05
N GLY A 22 -4.51 9.45 65.20
CA GLY A 22 -3.42 10.37 65.38
C GLY A 22 -3.79 11.61 64.59
N ASP A 23 -3.97 12.76 65.30
CA ASP A 23 -4.19 14.05 64.62
C ASP A 23 -3.00 14.32 63.71
N PRO A 24 -3.20 14.36 62.39
CA PRO A 24 -2.18 14.93 61.51
C PRO A 24 -2.35 16.46 61.51
N GLU A 25 -1.26 17.16 61.80
CA GLU A 25 -1.15 18.57 61.42
C GLU A 25 -1.58 18.74 59.97
N PRO A 26 -2.41 19.77 59.70
CA PRO A 26 -2.83 20.06 58.32
C PRO A 26 -1.53 20.27 57.47
N PRO A 27 -1.43 19.61 56.32
CA PRO A 27 -0.30 19.90 55.43
C PRO A 27 -0.36 21.38 55.05
N GLU A 28 0.78 22.06 55.21
CA GLU A 28 0.95 23.40 54.72
C GLU A 28 0.55 23.39 53.20
N PRO A 29 -0.20 24.41 52.76
CA PRO A 29 -0.56 24.51 51.34
C PRO A 29 0.78 24.56 50.57
N GLN A 30 1.09 23.51 49.82
CA GLN A 30 2.06 23.58 48.75
C GLN A 30 1.50 24.58 47.72
N ASP A 31 2.05 25.80 47.78
CA ASP A 31 1.92 26.77 46.70
C ASP A 31 2.70 26.25 45.47
N GLY A 32 2.24 25.15 44.94
CA GLY A 32 2.63 24.58 43.66
C GLY A 32 1.46 24.73 42.71
N ASN A 33 1.07 25.95 42.42
CA ASN A 33 0.26 26.26 41.27
C ASN A 33 1.17 26.20 40.04
N GLU A 34 1.66 25.02 39.71
CA GLU A 34 2.11 24.75 38.35
C GLU A 34 0.85 24.83 37.51
N GLN A 35 0.57 26.03 37.00
CA GLN A 35 -0.31 26.16 35.85
C GLN A 35 0.26 25.20 34.80
N PRO A 36 -0.58 24.33 34.24
CA PRO A 36 -0.12 23.51 33.12
C PRO A 36 0.49 24.48 32.11
N SER A 37 1.78 24.32 31.85
CA SER A 37 2.47 25.12 30.84
C SER A 37 1.71 24.87 29.53
N SER A 38 1.28 25.94 28.88
CA SER A 38 0.70 25.81 27.56
C SER A 38 1.66 24.98 26.69
N PRO A 39 1.13 24.07 25.86
CA PRO A 39 1.98 23.28 24.98
C PRO A 39 2.87 24.20 24.13
N PRO A 40 4.06 23.74 23.73
CA PRO A 40 4.98 24.57 22.95
C PRO A 40 4.37 24.84 21.57
N THR A 41 4.43 26.10 21.15
CA THR A 41 4.03 26.54 19.81
C THR A 41 5.20 26.71 18.87
N GLU A 42 6.40 26.43 19.34
CA GLU A 42 7.66 26.54 18.58
C GLU A 42 8.37 25.18 18.61
N PHE A 43 8.73 24.69 17.45
CA PHE A 43 9.57 23.51 17.30
C PHE A 43 10.99 23.83 17.81
N ARG A 44 11.53 22.95 18.63
CA ARG A 44 12.88 23.10 19.25
C ARG A 44 13.74 21.87 19.04
N GLY A 45 13.22 20.89 18.30
CA GLY A 45 13.91 19.66 17.99
C GLY A 45 14.99 19.86 16.92
N GLN A 46 15.67 18.77 16.64
CA GLN A 46 16.47 18.62 15.42
C GLN A 46 15.58 17.96 14.36
N VAL A 47 15.79 18.33 13.12
CA VAL A 47 15.13 17.67 12.01
C VAL A 47 15.69 16.27 11.88
N PRO A 48 14.86 15.22 11.81
CA PRO A 48 15.29 13.85 11.60
C PRO A 48 16.06 13.67 10.28
N PRO A 49 16.94 12.66 10.17
CA PRO A 49 17.61 12.31 8.91
C PRO A 49 16.61 12.03 7.79
N GLY A 50 16.98 12.27 6.54
CA GLY A 50 16.13 12.04 5.36
C GLY A 50 15.04 13.09 5.14
N LEU A 51 15.04 14.21 5.89
CA LEU A 51 14.06 15.28 5.73
C LEU A 51 14.76 16.61 5.48
N ASP A 52 14.44 17.21 4.34
CA ASP A 52 14.94 18.53 3.96
C ASP A 52 13.84 19.60 4.10
N GLY A 53 14.23 20.84 4.48
CA GLY A 53 13.29 21.95 4.58
C GLY A 53 13.30 22.68 5.91
N GLU A 54 12.17 23.30 6.25
CA GLU A 54 11.97 24.08 7.47
C GLU A 54 10.58 23.83 8.09
N ILE A 55 10.38 24.25 9.32
CA ILE A 55 9.03 24.20 9.94
C ILE A 55 8.13 25.23 9.27
N LEU A 56 7.12 24.76 8.57
CA LEU A 56 6.15 25.59 7.86
C LEU A 56 5.08 26.11 8.82
N ARG A 57 4.54 25.26 9.69
CA ARG A 57 3.46 25.64 10.62
C ARG A 57 3.31 24.69 11.81
N HIS A 58 2.57 25.11 12.81
CA HIS A 58 2.16 24.34 13.96
C HIS A 58 0.72 23.86 13.75
N LEU A 59 0.50 22.58 13.54
CA LEU A 59 -0.78 22.01 13.16
C LEU A 59 -1.90 22.21 14.20
N HIS A 60 -1.53 22.28 15.51
CA HIS A 60 -2.48 22.57 16.60
C HIS A 60 -2.64 24.07 16.92
N GLY A 61 -2.19 24.96 16.02
CA GLY A 61 -2.30 26.41 16.17
C GLY A 61 -3.62 26.96 15.67
N GLU A 62 -3.53 27.90 14.73
CA GLU A 62 -4.70 28.56 14.15
C GLU A 62 -5.57 27.59 13.34
N ASP A 63 -4.98 26.52 12.80
CA ASP A 63 -5.68 25.51 12.01
C ASP A 63 -6.66 24.71 12.88
N ALA A 64 -6.30 24.36 14.12
CA ALA A 64 -7.19 23.66 15.06
C ALA A 64 -8.42 24.50 15.46
N ASP A 65 -8.34 25.83 15.41
CA ASP A 65 -9.51 26.71 15.64
C ASP A 65 -10.53 26.62 14.48
N VAL A 66 -10.07 26.22 13.29
CA VAL A 66 -10.88 26.11 12.06
C VAL A 66 -11.33 24.66 11.85
N HIS A 67 -10.44 23.70 12.07
CA HIS A 67 -10.66 22.26 11.85
C HIS A 67 -10.65 21.49 13.19
N PRO A 68 -11.79 21.23 13.79
CA PRO A 68 -11.89 20.61 15.12
C PRO A 68 -11.22 19.24 15.22
N VAL A 69 -11.07 18.50 14.12
CA VAL A 69 -10.37 17.21 14.12
C VAL A 69 -8.93 17.33 14.63
N LEU A 70 -8.28 18.47 14.41
CA LEU A 70 -6.91 18.73 14.86
C LEU A 70 -6.77 18.93 16.38
N ASP A 71 -7.87 19.19 17.10
CA ASP A 71 -7.91 19.23 18.57
C ASP A 71 -7.94 17.84 19.19
N ASP A 72 -8.24 16.80 18.41
CA ASP A 72 -8.21 15.43 18.87
C ASP A 72 -6.77 14.96 19.06
N GLY A 73 -6.39 14.58 20.28
CA GLY A 73 -5.05 14.09 20.59
C GLY A 73 -4.74 12.70 20.04
N GLY A 74 -5.76 11.98 19.56
CA GLY A 74 -5.69 10.62 19.04
C GLY A 74 -5.73 10.52 17.51
N VAL A 75 -5.63 11.64 16.78
CA VAL A 75 -5.71 11.61 15.32
C VAL A 75 -4.66 10.67 14.72
N ARG A 76 -5.04 10.03 13.62
CA ARG A 76 -4.14 9.29 12.73
C ARG A 76 -3.87 10.14 11.50
N ILE A 77 -2.64 10.12 11.04
CA ILE A 77 -2.21 10.87 9.85
C ILE A 77 -1.62 9.89 8.87
N SER A 78 -2.16 9.89 7.66
CA SER A 78 -1.66 9.09 6.53
C SER A 78 -1.28 10.05 5.40
N PRO A 79 -0.11 9.90 4.80
CA PRO A 79 0.26 10.66 3.62
C PRO A 79 -0.52 10.15 2.41
N VAL A 80 -0.82 11.04 1.49
CA VAL A 80 -1.37 10.74 0.17
C VAL A 80 -0.86 11.81 -0.79
N GLU A 81 0.01 11.44 -1.72
CA GLU A 81 0.79 12.37 -2.53
C GLU A 81 1.36 13.56 -1.72
N ASP A 82 0.92 14.78 -2.03
CA ASP A 82 1.30 16.04 -1.39
C ASP A 82 0.36 16.48 -0.26
N ALA A 83 -0.53 15.60 0.18
CA ALA A 83 -1.49 15.87 1.23
C ALA A 83 -1.37 14.92 2.43
N PHE A 84 -2.01 15.29 3.53
CA PHE A 84 -2.21 14.44 4.69
C PHE A 84 -3.69 14.18 4.92
N LEU A 85 -4.10 12.92 4.93
CA LEU A 85 -5.38 12.51 5.48
C LEU A 85 -5.28 12.45 7.00
N ILE A 86 -5.96 13.37 7.69
CA ILE A 86 -6.00 13.46 9.15
C ILE A 86 -7.36 12.92 9.62
N SER A 87 -7.34 11.77 10.30
CA SER A 87 -8.54 11.08 10.77
C SER A 87 -8.69 11.20 12.28
N SER A 88 -9.91 11.41 12.78
CA SER A 88 -10.21 11.39 14.22
C SER A 88 -9.89 10.02 14.84
N ASP A 89 -9.74 9.96 16.17
CA ASP A 89 -9.56 8.69 16.89
C ASP A 89 -10.71 7.69 16.65
N GLY A 90 -11.91 8.22 16.38
CA GLY A 90 -13.09 7.43 16.03
C GLY A 90 -13.17 7.00 14.58
N GLU A 91 -12.30 7.50 13.73
CA GLU A 91 -12.30 7.28 12.27
C GLU A 91 -13.63 7.65 11.59
N ASP A 92 -14.33 8.65 12.14
CA ASP A 92 -15.63 9.11 11.67
C ASP A 92 -15.57 10.56 11.11
N GLN A 93 -14.48 11.27 11.32
CA GLN A 93 -14.21 12.60 10.82
C GLN A 93 -12.82 12.67 10.21
N HIS A 94 -12.73 13.26 9.04
CA HIS A 94 -11.49 13.35 8.29
C HIS A 94 -11.28 14.75 7.73
N LEU A 95 -10.03 15.13 7.61
CA LEU A 95 -9.54 16.33 6.96
C LEU A 95 -8.43 15.92 5.98
N LEU A 96 -8.60 16.19 4.71
CA LEU A 96 -7.54 16.14 3.71
C LEU A 96 -6.89 17.51 3.68
N HIS A 97 -5.59 17.57 3.94
CA HIS A 97 -4.86 18.78 4.27
C HIS A 97 -3.62 18.88 3.38
N ASP A 98 -3.57 19.87 2.54
CA ASP A 98 -2.41 20.16 1.70
C ASP A 98 -1.16 20.38 2.56
N ALA A 99 -0.11 19.61 2.29
CA ALA A 99 1.08 19.58 3.12
C ALA A 99 1.88 20.89 3.05
N ALA A 100 1.99 21.51 1.89
CA ALA A 100 2.76 22.71 1.66
C ALA A 100 2.04 23.97 2.15
N THR A 101 0.77 24.17 1.76
CA THR A 101 0.02 25.40 1.99
C THR A 101 -0.77 25.41 3.30
N GLY A 102 -1.24 24.23 3.74
CA GLY A 102 -2.15 24.08 4.86
C GLY A 102 -3.62 24.30 4.49
N GLU A 103 -3.96 24.34 3.22
CA GLU A 103 -5.34 24.41 2.77
C GLU A 103 -6.07 23.11 3.08
N ALA A 104 -7.35 23.21 3.48
CA ALA A 104 -8.21 22.06 3.59
C ALA A 104 -8.77 21.71 2.20
N LEU A 105 -8.30 20.62 1.64
CA LEU A 105 -8.74 20.13 0.32
C LEU A 105 -10.12 19.50 0.43
N TRP A 106 -10.33 18.72 1.50
CA TRP A 106 -11.63 18.14 1.81
C TRP A 106 -11.80 17.97 3.32
N GLU A 107 -13.02 18.09 3.84
CA GLU A 107 -13.38 17.81 5.23
C GLU A 107 -14.77 17.19 5.29
N GLY A 108 -14.94 16.10 6.05
CA GLY A 108 -16.23 15.44 6.13
C GLY A 108 -16.32 14.32 7.17
N GLU A 109 -17.58 13.88 7.36
CA GLU A 109 -17.92 12.68 8.13
C GLU A 109 -18.05 11.51 7.15
N ALA A 110 -17.17 10.53 7.25
CA ALA A 110 -17.12 9.36 6.39
C ALA A 110 -16.37 8.22 7.09
N GLY A 111 -16.52 6.99 6.62
CA GLY A 111 -15.60 5.89 6.96
C GLY A 111 -14.43 5.90 5.99
N PHE A 112 -13.22 5.65 6.47
CA PHE A 112 -12.05 5.44 5.64
C PHE A 112 -11.80 3.94 5.48
N ASN A 113 -11.79 3.44 4.23
CA ASN A 113 -11.66 2.03 3.91
C ASN A 113 -10.26 1.65 3.40
N GLY A 114 -9.40 2.64 3.13
CA GLY A 114 -8.03 2.41 2.65
C GLY A 114 -7.67 3.29 1.48
N PHE A 115 -6.56 2.93 0.85
CA PHE A 115 -6.05 3.55 -0.38
C PHE A 115 -6.26 2.60 -1.55
N ALA A 116 -6.33 3.15 -2.74
CA ALA A 116 -6.26 2.47 -4.03
C ALA A 116 -5.49 3.38 -4.99
N SER A 117 -5.35 2.97 -6.22
CA SER A 117 -4.83 3.84 -7.29
C SER A 117 -5.94 4.26 -8.23
N ASP A 118 -5.75 5.32 -8.97
CA ASP A 118 -6.57 5.63 -10.14
C ASP A 118 -6.01 4.91 -11.39
N SER A 119 -6.53 5.27 -12.57
CA SER A 119 -6.09 4.65 -13.84
C SER A 119 -4.68 5.02 -14.26
N ASP A 120 -4.15 6.11 -13.74
CA ASP A 120 -2.81 6.61 -14.04
C ASP A 120 -1.78 6.11 -13.00
N GLY A 121 -2.27 5.41 -11.95
CA GLY A 121 -1.46 4.88 -10.86
C GLY A 121 -1.38 5.79 -9.65
N ASP A 122 -1.97 6.98 -9.71
CA ASP A 122 -1.94 7.95 -8.63
C ASP A 122 -2.79 7.48 -7.44
N PRO A 123 -2.36 7.70 -6.18
CA PRO A 123 -3.07 7.21 -5.02
C PRO A 123 -4.39 7.95 -4.79
N VAL A 124 -5.45 7.20 -4.48
CA VAL A 124 -6.78 7.72 -4.15
C VAL A 124 -7.29 7.17 -2.81
N LEU A 125 -8.28 7.84 -2.24
CA LEU A 125 -8.87 7.51 -0.95
C LEU A 125 -10.19 6.76 -1.12
N LEU A 126 -10.25 5.53 -0.63
CA LEU A 126 -11.48 4.75 -0.56
C LEU A 126 -12.27 5.15 0.69
N MET A 127 -13.44 5.73 0.48
CA MET A 127 -14.29 6.27 1.54
C MET A 127 -15.68 5.62 1.50
N ALA A 128 -16.41 5.72 2.61
CA ALA A 128 -17.84 5.40 2.65
C ALA A 128 -18.59 6.52 3.35
N ASP A 129 -19.70 6.95 2.80
CA ASP A 129 -20.51 7.99 3.43
C ASP A 129 -21.28 7.48 4.67
N THR A 130 -22.07 8.34 5.32
CA THR A 130 -22.82 7.99 6.52
C THR A 130 -23.97 6.99 6.29
N ASP A 131 -24.27 6.68 5.04
CA ASP A 131 -25.24 5.66 4.62
C ASP A 131 -24.53 4.37 4.13
N ASP A 132 -23.20 4.25 4.38
CA ASP A 132 -22.31 3.17 3.96
C ASP A 132 -22.18 3.04 2.43
N VAL A 133 -22.41 4.13 1.67
CA VAL A 133 -22.20 4.15 0.22
C VAL A 133 -20.73 4.43 -0.10
N PRO A 134 -20.02 3.52 -0.81
CA PRO A 134 -18.64 3.74 -1.19
C PRO A 134 -18.47 4.94 -2.13
N PHE A 135 -17.40 5.66 -1.95
CA PHE A 135 -16.96 6.71 -2.89
C PHE A 135 -15.45 6.88 -2.84
N VAL A 136 -14.88 7.51 -3.85
CA VAL A 136 -13.45 7.74 -4.00
C VAL A 136 -13.18 9.24 -4.06
N LEU A 137 -12.15 9.67 -3.33
CA LEU A 137 -11.60 11.02 -3.40
C LEU A 137 -10.19 10.95 -4.00
N ASP A 138 -9.89 11.89 -4.88
CA ASP A 138 -8.52 12.16 -5.30
C ASP A 138 -7.71 12.92 -4.23
N PRO A 139 -6.41 13.09 -4.39
CA PRO A 139 -5.56 13.85 -3.46
C PRO A 139 -5.93 15.34 -3.36
N GLU A 140 -6.58 15.93 -4.36
CA GLU A 140 -7.11 17.29 -4.36
C GLU A 140 -8.43 17.43 -3.58
N GLY A 141 -9.02 16.30 -3.15
CA GLY A 141 -10.27 16.26 -2.40
C GLY A 141 -11.51 16.32 -3.27
N GLU A 142 -11.40 16.11 -4.58
CA GLU A 142 -12.53 15.97 -5.47
C GLU A 142 -13.08 14.53 -5.42
N LYS A 143 -14.40 14.39 -5.51
CA LYS A 143 -15.03 13.07 -5.57
C LYS A 143 -15.03 12.59 -7.00
N VAL A 144 -14.17 11.61 -7.30
CA VAL A 144 -13.99 11.05 -8.65
C VAL A 144 -14.98 9.95 -8.97
N TRP A 145 -15.49 9.25 -7.94
CA TRP A 145 -16.50 8.20 -8.12
C TRP A 145 -17.38 8.04 -6.87
N SER A 146 -18.56 7.45 -7.06
CA SER A 146 -19.46 7.02 -5.98
C SER A 146 -20.35 5.89 -6.47
N ALA A 147 -20.45 4.80 -5.70
CA ALA A 147 -21.26 3.65 -6.06
C ALA A 147 -22.72 4.04 -6.33
N GLY A 148 -23.25 3.57 -7.47
CA GLY A 148 -24.65 3.69 -7.84
C GLY A 148 -25.49 2.54 -7.29
N ASP A 149 -24.88 1.35 -7.22
CA ASP A 149 -25.48 0.13 -6.72
C ASP A 149 -24.55 -0.57 -5.73
N ALA A 150 -25.05 -1.54 -4.97
CA ALA A 150 -24.31 -2.23 -3.90
C ALA A 150 -23.27 -3.24 -4.44
N ASP A 151 -23.41 -3.64 -5.70
CA ASP A 151 -22.58 -4.64 -6.35
C ASP A 151 -21.41 -4.02 -7.12
N GLU A 152 -21.33 -2.67 -7.18
CA GLU A 152 -20.24 -1.93 -7.78
C GLU A 152 -19.06 -1.79 -6.80
N VAL A 153 -17.86 -2.13 -7.27
CA VAL A 153 -16.60 -2.03 -6.53
C VAL A 153 -15.60 -1.21 -7.34
N TYR A 154 -14.93 -0.28 -6.67
CA TYR A 154 -13.80 0.43 -7.25
C TYR A 154 -12.55 -0.44 -7.17
N LEU A 155 -11.86 -0.59 -8.28
CA LEU A 155 -10.67 -1.40 -8.44
C LEU A 155 -9.64 -0.61 -9.27
N ASP A 156 -8.76 0.10 -8.61
CA ASP A 156 -7.61 0.81 -9.20
C ASP A 156 -7.97 1.55 -10.52
N GLY A 157 -8.85 2.55 -10.40
CA GLY A 157 -9.30 3.36 -11.54
C GLY A 157 -10.38 2.74 -12.41
N ARG A 158 -10.85 1.54 -12.10
CA ARG A 158 -11.93 0.85 -12.81
C ARG A 158 -13.10 0.56 -11.88
N ILE A 159 -14.28 0.45 -12.45
CA ILE A 159 -15.49 0.04 -11.74
C ILE A 159 -15.83 -1.37 -12.17
N VAL A 160 -15.90 -2.27 -11.22
CA VAL A 160 -16.30 -3.65 -11.44
C VAL A 160 -17.71 -3.83 -10.91
N ASP A 161 -18.65 -4.16 -11.79
CA ASP A 161 -20.00 -4.59 -11.42
C ASP A 161 -20.02 -6.10 -11.30
N HIS A 162 -20.24 -6.59 -10.07
CA HIS A 162 -20.31 -8.01 -9.76
C HIS A 162 -21.70 -8.58 -10.05
N PRO A 163 -21.80 -9.91 -10.29
CA PRO A 163 -23.11 -10.59 -10.36
C PRO A 163 -23.94 -10.38 -9.09
N ASP A 164 -25.27 -10.32 -9.22
CA ASP A 164 -26.18 -10.25 -8.06
C ASP A 164 -25.86 -11.36 -7.04
N GLU A 165 -25.73 -11.00 -5.76
CA GLU A 165 -25.42 -11.92 -4.64
C GLU A 165 -24.05 -12.62 -4.76
N TRP A 166 -23.09 -12.01 -5.47
CA TRP A 166 -21.74 -12.53 -5.63
C TRP A 166 -21.04 -12.78 -4.28
N SER A 167 -20.28 -13.86 -4.21
CA SER A 167 -19.41 -14.16 -3.06
C SER A 167 -18.21 -15.02 -3.50
N ALA A 168 -17.15 -15.03 -2.70
CA ALA A 168 -15.99 -15.88 -2.97
C ALA A 168 -16.32 -17.40 -2.93
N GLU A 169 -17.44 -17.81 -2.32
CA GLU A 169 -17.93 -19.20 -2.32
C GLU A 169 -18.74 -19.54 -3.58
N GLU A 170 -19.37 -18.52 -4.21
CA GLU A 170 -20.13 -18.63 -5.44
C GLU A 170 -19.67 -17.52 -6.41
N PRO A 171 -18.45 -17.63 -6.99
CA PRO A 171 -17.81 -16.53 -7.71
C PRO A 171 -18.31 -16.34 -9.16
N GLY A 172 -19.07 -17.27 -9.69
CA GLY A 172 -19.51 -17.29 -11.11
C GLY A 172 -20.58 -16.27 -11.42
N GLY A 173 -20.63 -15.83 -12.67
CA GLY A 173 -21.67 -14.96 -13.23
C GLY A 173 -21.12 -13.91 -14.19
N ALA A 174 -21.98 -12.94 -14.53
CA ALA A 174 -21.62 -11.85 -15.44
C ALA A 174 -20.90 -10.72 -14.70
N PHE A 175 -19.73 -10.37 -15.17
CA PHE A 175 -18.95 -9.21 -14.70
C PHE A 175 -18.93 -8.13 -15.76
N THR A 176 -18.96 -6.88 -15.33
CA THR A 176 -18.77 -5.73 -16.21
C THR A 176 -17.68 -4.84 -15.64
N VAL A 177 -16.71 -4.46 -16.47
CA VAL A 177 -15.65 -3.50 -16.15
C VAL A 177 -15.96 -2.21 -16.89
N SER A 178 -16.00 -1.11 -16.17
CA SER A 178 -16.30 0.24 -16.70
C SER A 178 -15.21 1.22 -16.22
N ASP A 179 -15.12 2.36 -16.88
CA ASP A 179 -14.36 3.48 -16.37
C ASP A 179 -15.12 4.21 -15.23
N THR A 180 -14.49 5.21 -14.63
CA THR A 180 -15.08 6.02 -13.56
C THR A 180 -16.21 6.93 -14.04
N ASP A 181 -16.34 7.20 -15.34
CA ASP A 181 -17.44 7.93 -15.97
C ASP A 181 -18.66 7.04 -16.22
N GLY A 182 -18.50 5.71 -16.09
CA GLY A 182 -19.54 4.69 -16.25
C GLY A 182 -19.69 4.20 -17.69
N ASP A 183 -18.69 4.43 -18.54
CA ASP A 183 -18.66 3.86 -19.89
C ASP A 183 -18.15 2.41 -19.78
N GLU A 184 -18.94 1.44 -20.28
CA GLU A 184 -18.59 0.02 -20.30
C GLU A 184 -17.38 -0.22 -21.20
N LEU A 185 -16.32 -0.78 -20.62
CA LEU A 185 -15.09 -1.16 -21.33
C LEU A 185 -15.15 -2.62 -21.78
N TRP A 186 -15.57 -3.52 -20.89
CA TRP A 186 -15.64 -4.95 -21.15
C TRP A 186 -16.69 -5.63 -20.29
N SER A 187 -17.37 -6.65 -20.83
CA SER A 187 -18.23 -7.53 -20.05
C SER A 187 -18.09 -8.98 -20.49
N TYR A 188 -18.17 -9.91 -19.52
CA TYR A 188 -17.99 -11.34 -19.75
C TYR A 188 -18.72 -12.17 -18.69
N ASP A 189 -18.89 -13.46 -18.98
CA ASP A 189 -19.41 -14.43 -18.03
C ASP A 189 -18.25 -15.30 -17.51
N PHE A 190 -18.14 -15.42 -16.18
CA PHE A 190 -17.20 -16.32 -15.52
C PHE A 190 -17.93 -17.57 -15.04
N GLU A 191 -17.49 -18.74 -15.48
CA GLU A 191 -17.95 -20.05 -15.02
C GLU A 191 -16.77 -20.74 -14.31
N PRO A 192 -16.79 -20.81 -12.95
CA PRO A 192 -15.73 -21.51 -12.21
C PRO A 192 -15.74 -22.99 -12.57
N ALA A 193 -14.56 -23.61 -12.58
CA ALA A 193 -14.44 -25.04 -12.81
C ALA A 193 -15.27 -25.83 -11.79
N GLU A 194 -16.08 -26.78 -12.25
CA GLU A 194 -16.81 -27.66 -11.33
C GLU A 194 -15.79 -28.47 -10.50
N GLU A 195 -15.85 -28.38 -9.18
CA GLU A 195 -15.09 -29.27 -8.30
C GLU A 195 -15.57 -30.71 -8.58
N GLU A 196 -14.70 -31.53 -9.17
CA GLU A 196 -14.97 -32.95 -9.29
C GLU A 196 -15.16 -33.51 -7.87
N SER A 197 -16.41 -33.77 -7.49
CA SER A 197 -16.73 -34.32 -6.18
C SER A 197 -16.02 -35.67 -6.05
N GLU A 198 -15.18 -35.81 -5.02
CA GLU A 198 -14.44 -37.07 -4.71
C GLU A 198 -15.35 -38.30 -4.56
N GLU A 199 -16.66 -38.13 -4.58
CA GLU A 199 -17.64 -39.20 -4.50
C GLU A 199 -17.71 -40.04 -5.78
N ASP A 200 -17.29 -39.54 -6.96
CA ASP A 200 -17.32 -40.29 -8.21
C ASP A 200 -16.05 -41.16 -8.45
N ALA A 201 -15.00 -40.95 -7.63
CA ALA A 201 -13.74 -41.71 -7.76
C ALA A 201 -13.77 -43.11 -7.12
N GLU A 202 -14.74 -43.44 -6.25
CA GLU A 202 -14.75 -44.72 -5.54
C GLU A 202 -15.46 -45.88 -6.29
N ASP A 203 -16.13 -45.62 -7.40
CA ASP A 203 -16.96 -46.66 -8.07
C ASP A 203 -16.38 -47.17 -9.40
N SER A 204 -15.12 -46.86 -9.75
CA SER A 204 -14.47 -47.26 -11.02
C SER A 204 -13.47 -48.42 -10.93
N ASP A 205 -13.50 -49.25 -9.88
CA ASP A 205 -12.64 -50.44 -9.81
C ASP A 205 -13.45 -51.71 -10.18
N GLU A 206 -13.61 -51.96 -11.47
CA GLU A 206 -13.64 -53.27 -12.12
C GLU A 206 -13.93 -53.16 -13.62
N GLY A 207 -12.89 -53.08 -14.45
CA GLY A 207 -13.08 -53.23 -15.91
C GLY A 207 -11.78 -53.20 -16.70
N SER A 208 -11.03 -54.33 -16.67
CA SER A 208 -9.94 -54.57 -17.62
C SER A 208 -10.47 -54.58 -19.04
N GLY A 209 -10.09 -53.58 -19.84
CA GLY A 209 -10.29 -53.54 -21.26
C GLY A 209 -9.14 -52.79 -21.91
N ASP A 210 -8.19 -53.54 -22.53
CA ASP A 210 -7.22 -53.03 -23.49
C ASP A 210 -7.96 -52.36 -24.63
N GLU A 211 -8.04 -51.04 -24.64
CA GLU A 211 -8.28 -50.26 -25.84
C GLU A 211 -7.25 -49.16 -25.95
N ASP A 212 -6.49 -49.29 -27.04
CA ASP A 212 -5.55 -48.38 -27.65
C ASP A 212 -6.22 -47.00 -27.84
N GLY A 213 -6.29 -46.20 -26.76
CA GLY A 213 -6.86 -44.87 -26.75
C GLY A 213 -5.81 -43.88 -27.21
N GLY A 214 -5.94 -43.48 -28.47
CA GLY A 214 -5.23 -42.32 -28.96
C GLY A 214 -5.47 -41.13 -28.01
N ALA A 215 -4.39 -40.47 -27.66
CA ALA A 215 -4.47 -39.15 -27.04
C ALA A 215 -5.37 -38.29 -27.96
N SER A 216 -6.56 -37.99 -27.50
CA SER A 216 -7.27 -36.82 -28.00
C SER A 216 -6.39 -35.68 -27.61
N GLU A 217 -5.78 -35.05 -28.61
CA GLU A 217 -5.30 -33.67 -28.53
C GLU A 217 -6.57 -32.89 -28.23
N ASP A 218 -6.81 -32.62 -26.95
CA ASP A 218 -7.95 -31.86 -26.49
C ASP A 218 -7.82 -30.47 -27.10
N GLU A 219 -8.80 -30.17 -27.89
CA GLU A 219 -9.12 -28.91 -28.54
C GLU A 219 -8.72 -27.74 -27.62
N ASP A 220 -8.18 -26.69 -28.22
CA ASP A 220 -7.90 -25.36 -27.66
C ASP A 220 -9.09 -24.86 -26.80
N THR A 221 -9.21 -25.37 -25.60
CA THR A 221 -10.16 -24.83 -24.63
C THR A 221 -9.45 -23.66 -23.99
N GLU A 222 -9.84 -22.48 -24.36
CA GLU A 222 -9.37 -21.25 -23.71
C GLU A 222 -9.53 -21.43 -22.18
N PRO A 223 -8.52 -21.05 -21.39
CA PRO A 223 -8.63 -21.15 -19.95
C PRO A 223 -9.85 -20.35 -19.47
N PRO A 224 -10.55 -20.82 -18.43
CA PRO A 224 -11.69 -20.06 -17.90
C PRO A 224 -11.20 -18.70 -17.41
N LEU A 225 -12.01 -17.66 -17.71
CA LEU A 225 -11.81 -16.33 -17.16
C LEU A 225 -11.87 -16.36 -15.61
N GLY A 226 -11.56 -15.27 -14.96
CA GLY A 226 -11.57 -15.15 -13.51
C GLY A 226 -12.38 -13.97 -13.01
N VAL A 227 -12.18 -13.62 -11.74
CA VAL A 227 -12.73 -12.43 -11.09
C VAL A 227 -11.68 -11.32 -11.14
N PRO A 228 -12.04 -10.05 -11.45
CA PRO A 228 -11.12 -8.93 -11.43
C PRO A 228 -10.56 -8.70 -10.03
N VAL A 229 -9.23 -8.62 -9.89
CA VAL A 229 -8.53 -8.48 -8.60
C VAL A 229 -7.54 -7.32 -8.56
N ALA A 230 -7.13 -6.78 -9.70
CA ALA A 230 -6.33 -5.56 -9.82
C ALA A 230 -6.54 -4.95 -11.20
N ALA A 231 -6.23 -3.67 -11.35
CA ALA A 231 -6.21 -2.99 -12.65
C ALA A 231 -5.09 -1.93 -12.65
N TRP A 232 -4.58 -1.60 -13.82
CA TRP A 232 -3.65 -0.50 -14.06
C TRP A 232 -3.66 -0.14 -15.53
N ASP A 233 -3.49 1.11 -15.85
CA ASP A 233 -3.54 1.58 -17.23
C ASP A 233 -4.77 1.01 -17.98
N ASP A 234 -4.58 0.38 -19.11
CA ASP A 234 -5.63 -0.33 -19.86
C ASP A 234 -5.63 -1.85 -19.63
N THR A 235 -5.14 -2.30 -18.48
CA THR A 235 -5.06 -3.73 -18.12
C THR A 235 -5.93 -4.05 -16.92
N VAL A 236 -6.60 -5.20 -16.96
CA VAL A 236 -7.27 -5.80 -15.81
C VAL A 236 -6.71 -7.20 -15.54
N LEU A 237 -6.43 -7.49 -14.27
CA LEU A 237 -5.92 -8.77 -13.82
C LEU A 237 -7.08 -9.60 -13.25
N LEU A 238 -7.26 -10.80 -13.77
CA LEU A 238 -8.27 -11.75 -13.33
C LEU A 238 -7.63 -12.89 -12.53
N SER A 239 -8.29 -13.32 -11.47
CA SER A 239 -7.93 -14.51 -10.69
C SER A 239 -8.96 -15.61 -10.90
N ASP A 240 -8.50 -16.85 -11.13
CA ASP A 240 -9.38 -18.02 -11.15
C ASP A 240 -9.80 -18.48 -9.73
N GLY A 241 -9.22 -17.83 -8.69
CA GLY A 241 -9.44 -18.20 -7.27
C GLY A 241 -8.61 -19.38 -6.80
N ASP A 242 -7.76 -19.95 -7.66
CA ASP A 242 -6.81 -21.01 -7.35
C ASP A 242 -5.38 -20.51 -7.57
N SER A 243 -4.63 -21.02 -8.51
CA SER A 243 -3.21 -20.73 -8.67
C SER A 243 -2.86 -19.97 -9.96
N SER A 244 -3.84 -19.31 -10.57
CA SER A 244 -3.66 -18.64 -11.86
C SER A 244 -4.13 -17.19 -11.84
N LEU A 245 -3.38 -16.35 -12.55
CA LEU A 245 -3.74 -14.98 -12.87
C LEU A 245 -3.65 -14.78 -14.38
N GLN A 246 -4.56 -13.96 -14.94
CA GLN A 246 -4.62 -13.63 -16.36
C GLN A 246 -4.76 -12.11 -16.50
N ALA A 247 -3.90 -11.50 -17.29
CA ALA A 247 -4.03 -10.09 -17.66
C ALA A 247 -4.76 -9.96 -18.99
N HIS A 248 -5.73 -9.07 -19.04
CA HIS A 248 -6.54 -8.77 -20.22
C HIS A 248 -6.51 -7.29 -20.51
N THR A 249 -6.47 -6.94 -21.79
CA THR A 249 -6.55 -5.54 -22.19
C THR A 249 -7.98 -5.00 -22.10
N LEU A 250 -8.10 -3.73 -21.74
CA LEU A 250 -9.33 -2.94 -21.76
C LEU A 250 -9.37 -1.95 -22.93
N GLU A 251 -8.36 -1.99 -23.83
CA GLU A 251 -8.36 -1.13 -25.03
C GLU A 251 -9.62 -1.35 -25.86
N PRO A 252 -10.31 -0.30 -26.34
CA PRO A 252 -11.69 -0.39 -26.89
C PRO A 252 -11.86 -1.34 -28.07
N GLU A 253 -10.83 -1.59 -28.88
CA GLU A 253 -10.90 -2.46 -30.06
C GLU A 253 -10.49 -3.91 -29.76
N GLU A 254 -9.77 -4.14 -28.64
CA GLU A 254 -9.18 -5.42 -28.26
C GLU A 254 -9.61 -5.85 -26.84
N ALA A 255 -10.60 -5.15 -26.25
CA ALA A 255 -11.05 -5.40 -24.88
C ALA A 255 -11.41 -6.87 -24.64
N GLY A 256 -10.74 -7.44 -23.61
CA GLY A 256 -10.87 -8.85 -23.25
C GLY A 256 -9.91 -9.79 -23.97
N GLU A 257 -9.00 -9.32 -24.85
CA GLU A 257 -7.91 -10.16 -25.33
C GLU A 257 -6.91 -10.43 -24.18
N GLU A 258 -6.50 -11.70 -24.03
CA GLU A 258 -5.47 -12.07 -23.04
C GLU A 258 -4.10 -11.52 -23.48
N LEU A 259 -3.48 -10.74 -22.61
CA LEU A 259 -2.13 -10.25 -22.80
C LEU A 259 -1.12 -11.31 -22.36
N TRP A 260 -1.30 -11.83 -21.17
CA TRP A 260 -0.45 -12.87 -20.58
C TRP A 260 -1.19 -13.59 -19.44
N SER A 261 -0.64 -14.73 -19.04
CA SER A 261 -1.08 -15.45 -17.86
C SER A 261 0.09 -16.03 -17.09
N VAL A 262 -0.08 -16.17 -15.77
CA VAL A 262 0.90 -16.81 -14.89
C VAL A 262 0.19 -17.82 -13.99
N THR A 263 0.79 -18.97 -13.82
CA THR A 263 0.29 -19.99 -12.92
C THR A 263 1.40 -20.51 -12.00
N GLY A 264 1.07 -20.88 -10.78
CA GLY A 264 2.03 -21.46 -9.85
C GLY A 264 2.72 -22.74 -10.35
N ARG A 265 2.27 -23.28 -11.48
CA ARG A 265 2.88 -24.48 -12.13
C ARG A 265 3.86 -24.14 -13.25
N ASP A 266 4.08 -22.87 -13.52
CA ASP A 266 5.04 -22.44 -14.53
C ASP A 266 6.45 -22.86 -14.12
N GLU A 267 7.18 -23.51 -15.03
CA GLU A 267 8.53 -24.01 -14.76
C GLU A 267 9.52 -22.87 -14.45
N GLU A 268 9.25 -21.66 -14.93
CA GLU A 268 10.09 -20.48 -14.74
C GLU A 268 10.04 -19.94 -13.30
N LEU A 269 8.93 -20.18 -12.60
CA LEU A 269 8.78 -19.79 -11.20
C LEU A 269 9.57 -20.68 -10.25
N ASP A 270 9.90 -21.92 -10.66
CA ASP A 270 10.60 -22.93 -9.86
C ASP A 270 9.98 -23.11 -8.44
N LEU A 271 8.65 -22.96 -8.34
CA LEU A 271 7.95 -23.07 -7.07
C LEU A 271 8.04 -24.53 -6.55
N PRO A 272 8.21 -24.71 -5.21
CA PRO A 272 8.07 -26.02 -4.63
C PRO A 272 6.66 -26.57 -4.86
N ASP A 273 6.51 -27.89 -5.03
CA ASP A 273 5.20 -28.56 -5.23
C ASP A 273 4.12 -28.08 -4.23
N THR A 274 4.54 -27.70 -3.03
CA THR A 274 3.65 -27.19 -2.00
C THR A 274 3.13 -25.77 -2.29
N ALA A 275 3.86 -24.96 -3.04
CA ALA A 275 3.48 -23.59 -3.37
C ALA A 275 2.82 -23.48 -4.77
N ALA A 276 3.03 -24.47 -5.64
CA ALA A 276 2.53 -24.46 -7.01
C ALA A 276 0.99 -24.45 -7.12
N GLY A 277 0.27 -24.81 -6.08
CA GLY A 277 -1.19 -24.72 -5.98
C GLY A 277 -1.68 -23.64 -5.01
N ALA A 278 -0.84 -22.66 -4.68
CA ALA A 278 -1.25 -21.55 -3.82
C ALA A 278 -1.94 -20.46 -4.63
N VAL A 279 -2.97 -19.85 -4.05
CA VAL A 279 -3.54 -18.60 -4.57
C VAL A 279 -2.47 -17.52 -4.48
N PRO A 280 -2.09 -16.85 -5.58
CA PRO A 280 -1.12 -15.76 -5.54
C PRO A 280 -1.73 -14.53 -4.86
N GLN A 281 -1.01 -13.99 -3.90
CA GLN A 281 -1.32 -12.70 -3.29
C GLN A 281 -0.65 -11.61 -4.12
N ILE A 282 -1.41 -10.67 -4.63
CA ILE A 282 -0.89 -9.48 -5.30
C ILE A 282 -0.40 -8.52 -4.20
N LEU A 283 0.91 -8.24 -4.17
CA LEU A 283 1.49 -7.29 -3.22
C LEU A 283 1.49 -5.85 -3.75
N GLY A 284 1.48 -5.66 -5.04
CA GLY A 284 1.39 -4.37 -5.71
C GLY A 284 2.16 -4.31 -7.03
N LYS A 285 1.93 -3.23 -7.77
CA LYS A 285 2.78 -2.76 -8.87
C LYS A 285 3.72 -1.70 -8.27
N TYR A 286 4.99 -1.74 -8.58
CA TYR A 286 6.02 -0.83 -8.08
C TYR A 286 6.83 -0.28 -9.24
N ASP A 287 7.09 1.01 -9.21
CA ASP A 287 8.04 1.64 -10.11
C ASP A 287 9.45 1.44 -9.55
N LEU A 288 10.37 1.02 -10.39
CA LEU A 288 11.75 0.84 -9.98
C LEU A 288 12.50 2.17 -10.09
N PRO A 289 13.46 2.45 -9.18
CA PRO A 289 14.26 3.66 -9.29
C PRO A 289 14.90 3.72 -10.67
N GLY A 290 14.58 4.78 -11.41
CA GLY A 290 15.09 5.00 -12.75
C GLY A 290 16.63 5.06 -12.73
N ASN A 291 17.25 4.50 -13.74
CA ASN A 291 18.71 4.59 -13.91
C ASN A 291 19.08 5.99 -14.43
N GLU A 292 18.67 7.05 -13.72
CA GLU A 292 18.91 8.44 -14.10
C GLU A 292 20.41 8.77 -14.25
N ASP A 293 21.29 7.95 -13.67
CA ASP A 293 22.74 8.09 -13.76
C ASP A 293 23.36 7.50 -15.05
N ALA A 294 22.58 6.86 -15.93
CA ALA A 294 23.13 6.25 -17.15
C ALA A 294 23.37 7.26 -18.28
N GLU A 295 22.85 8.47 -18.19
CA GLU A 295 22.92 9.45 -19.28
C GLU A 295 24.07 10.50 -19.17
N GLU A 296 24.84 10.56 -18.08
CA GLU A 296 25.88 11.59 -17.91
C GLU A 296 27.32 11.12 -18.08
N THR A 297 27.59 10.06 -18.83
CA THR A 297 28.96 9.75 -19.26
C THR A 297 29.17 9.93 -20.76
N ASP A 298 28.69 10.99 -21.34
CA ASP A 298 29.23 11.48 -22.61
C ASP A 298 30.55 12.19 -22.33
N GLU A 299 31.63 11.40 -22.26
CA GLU A 299 32.99 11.92 -22.45
C GLU A 299 33.07 12.53 -23.83
N ASP A 300 33.09 13.88 -23.84
CA ASP A 300 33.48 14.73 -24.95
C ASP A 300 34.82 14.24 -25.55
N ASP A 301 34.78 13.37 -26.53
CA ASP A 301 35.91 13.12 -27.45
C ASP A 301 35.49 13.41 -28.89
N GLY A 302 35.72 14.68 -29.25
CA GLY A 302 35.41 15.21 -30.57
C GLY A 302 36.03 14.40 -31.71
N THR A 303 35.18 13.83 -32.54
CA THR A 303 35.49 13.54 -33.91
C THR A 303 34.30 13.84 -34.80
N ASP A 304 34.42 14.97 -35.53
CA ASP A 304 33.60 15.29 -36.69
C ASP A 304 33.62 14.12 -37.71
N GLU A 305 32.50 13.47 -37.93
CA GLU A 305 32.19 12.81 -39.20
C GLU A 305 30.67 12.89 -39.47
N ASP A 306 30.36 13.63 -40.55
CA ASP A 306 29.05 13.75 -41.18
C ASP A 306 28.46 12.38 -41.53
N GLU A 307 27.32 11.97 -40.98
CA GLU A 307 26.42 11.01 -41.64
C GLU A 307 24.95 11.39 -41.41
N ASP A 308 24.27 11.65 -42.53
CA ASP A 308 22.86 11.91 -42.71
C ASP A 308 21.99 10.75 -42.21
N GLY A 309 20.98 11.06 -41.39
CA GLY A 309 19.67 10.38 -41.40
C GLY A 309 19.60 9.10 -40.57
N ALA A 310 19.17 9.24 -39.35
CA ALA A 310 18.40 8.22 -38.64
C ALA A 310 17.14 8.90 -38.08
N GLU A 311 16.02 8.29 -38.34
CA GLU A 311 14.71 8.62 -37.87
C GLU A 311 14.74 8.65 -36.34
N ASP A 312 14.27 9.75 -35.77
CA ASP A 312 13.94 9.84 -34.33
C ASP A 312 12.89 8.75 -34.04
N GLY A 313 13.36 7.58 -33.67
CA GLY A 313 12.56 6.66 -32.91
C GLY A 313 12.62 7.20 -31.49
N ASP A 314 11.52 7.72 -30.98
CA ASP A 314 11.24 7.69 -29.55
C ASP A 314 11.37 6.20 -29.18
N GLU A 315 12.55 5.78 -28.73
CA GLU A 315 12.65 4.55 -27.95
C GLU A 315 11.94 4.89 -26.63
N ASP A 316 10.63 4.59 -26.59
CA ASP A 316 9.90 4.49 -25.35
C ASP A 316 10.78 3.59 -24.45
N THR A 317 11.47 4.20 -23.48
CA THR A 317 12.09 3.42 -22.40
C THR A 317 10.94 2.67 -21.76
N PRO A 318 10.95 1.32 -21.79
CA PRO A 318 9.85 0.58 -21.20
C PRO A 318 9.70 1.04 -19.76
N ASP A 319 8.48 1.37 -19.40
CA ASP A 319 8.11 1.65 -18.01
C ASP A 319 8.65 0.49 -17.16
N GLU A 320 9.67 0.76 -16.32
CA GLU A 320 10.35 -0.29 -15.55
C GLU A 320 9.51 -0.73 -14.34
N GLY A 321 8.17 -0.74 -14.50
CA GLY A 321 7.23 -1.25 -13.53
C GLY A 321 7.46 -2.72 -13.19
N LEU A 322 7.07 -3.13 -11.99
CA LEU A 322 7.23 -4.49 -11.49
C LEU A 322 5.97 -4.93 -10.74
N LEU A 323 5.33 -6.01 -11.21
CA LEU A 323 4.23 -6.65 -10.50
C LEU A 323 4.79 -7.70 -9.53
N LEU A 324 4.52 -7.52 -8.22
CA LEU A 324 5.02 -8.41 -7.18
C LEU A 324 3.90 -9.33 -6.67
N LEU A 325 4.15 -10.64 -6.73
CA LEU A 325 3.26 -11.68 -6.25
C LEU A 325 3.91 -12.46 -5.10
N ARG A 326 3.08 -12.92 -4.15
CA ARG A 326 3.49 -13.83 -3.08
C ARG A 326 2.71 -15.15 -3.17
N TRP A 327 3.42 -16.26 -3.22
CA TRP A 327 2.90 -17.62 -3.22
C TRP A 327 3.08 -18.22 -1.83
N ALA A 328 2.03 -18.19 -1.02
CA ALA A 328 2.08 -18.62 0.37
C ALA A 328 1.20 -19.82 0.63
N GLN A 329 1.76 -20.78 1.36
CA GLN A 329 1.00 -21.92 1.88
C GLN A 329 1.26 -22.08 3.38
N PRO A 330 0.28 -22.59 4.15
CA PRO A 330 0.49 -22.92 5.54
C PRO A 330 1.65 -23.91 5.69
N GLU A 331 2.52 -23.67 6.68
CA GLU A 331 3.62 -24.56 7.09
C GLU A 331 4.82 -24.67 6.12
N ALA A 332 4.88 -23.86 5.07
CA ALA A 332 6.04 -23.78 4.17
C ALA A 332 6.48 -22.33 4.00
N PRO A 333 7.78 -22.08 3.78
CA PRO A 333 8.24 -20.75 3.37
C PRO A 333 7.52 -20.30 2.12
N SER A 334 7.06 -19.05 2.10
CA SER A 334 6.46 -18.44 0.91
C SER A 334 7.52 -18.08 -0.13
N VAL A 335 7.08 -17.90 -1.35
CA VAL A 335 7.92 -17.46 -2.47
C VAL A 335 7.36 -16.17 -3.02
N LEU A 336 8.23 -15.21 -3.26
CA LEU A 336 7.94 -14.00 -4.03
C LEU A 336 8.30 -14.26 -5.50
N SER A 337 7.51 -13.75 -6.42
CA SER A 337 7.86 -13.65 -7.83
C SER A 337 7.57 -12.25 -8.32
N ALA A 338 8.48 -11.71 -9.11
CA ALA A 338 8.33 -10.43 -9.76
C ALA A 338 8.16 -10.64 -11.25
N HIS A 339 7.22 -9.91 -11.79
CA HIS A 339 6.83 -10.02 -13.19
C HIS A 339 6.84 -8.64 -13.84
N ASP A 340 7.14 -8.64 -15.11
CA ASP A 340 6.89 -7.50 -15.95
C ASP A 340 5.37 -7.32 -16.08
N PRO A 341 4.80 -6.15 -15.77
CA PRO A 341 3.34 -5.97 -15.76
C PRO A 341 2.70 -6.05 -17.15
N ASP A 342 3.45 -5.78 -18.22
CA ASP A 342 2.93 -5.74 -19.60
C ASP A 342 3.00 -7.09 -20.28
N THR A 343 4.03 -7.89 -19.98
CA THR A 343 4.29 -9.16 -20.64
C THR A 343 4.09 -10.39 -19.78
N GLY A 344 4.00 -10.23 -18.45
CA GLY A 344 3.94 -11.33 -17.48
C GLY A 344 5.27 -12.08 -17.33
N GLU A 345 6.33 -11.72 -18.06
CA GLU A 345 7.62 -12.39 -17.96
C GLU A 345 8.16 -12.32 -16.53
N THR A 346 8.57 -13.48 -15.99
CA THR A 346 9.17 -13.54 -14.65
C THR A 346 10.55 -12.90 -14.67
N ARG A 347 10.74 -11.83 -13.91
CA ARG A 347 12.04 -11.17 -13.74
C ARG A 347 12.92 -11.89 -12.73
N TRP A 348 12.35 -12.27 -11.59
CA TRP A 348 13.05 -13.02 -10.54
C TRP A 348 12.07 -13.74 -9.61
N THR A 349 12.59 -14.70 -8.83
CA THR A 349 11.89 -15.34 -7.73
C THR A 349 12.75 -15.35 -6.47
N LEU A 350 12.14 -15.17 -5.30
CA LEU A 350 12.83 -15.17 -4.01
C LEU A 350 12.05 -16.01 -2.98
N GLN A 351 12.72 -17.00 -2.38
CA GLN A 351 12.14 -17.73 -1.26
C GLN A 351 12.26 -16.91 0.01
N GLU A 352 11.13 -16.58 0.65
CA GLU A 352 11.10 -15.87 1.92
C GLU A 352 11.63 -16.77 3.06
N PRO A 353 12.26 -16.21 4.11
CA PRO A 353 12.77 -16.99 5.24
C PRO A 353 11.64 -17.53 6.14
N GLY A 354 10.45 -16.94 6.06
CA GLY A 354 9.30 -17.22 6.89
C GLY A 354 8.13 -17.87 6.14
N THR A 355 7.13 -18.30 6.91
CA THR A 355 5.83 -18.70 6.37
C THR A 355 4.86 -17.54 6.55
N ASN A 356 4.07 -17.27 5.51
CA ASN A 356 3.02 -16.26 5.52
C ASN A 356 1.65 -16.93 5.34
N PRO A 357 0.55 -16.28 5.76
CA PRO A 357 -0.78 -16.84 5.53
C PRO A 357 -1.04 -16.95 4.02
N ALA A 358 -1.77 -17.99 3.63
CA ALA A 358 -2.28 -18.08 2.27
C ALA A 358 -3.20 -16.89 1.96
N ALA A 359 -3.19 -16.44 0.73
CA ALA A 359 -4.14 -15.45 0.26
C ALA A 359 -5.58 -16.02 0.29
N GLU A 360 -6.55 -15.16 0.51
CA GLU A 360 -7.94 -15.49 0.27
C GLU A 360 -8.20 -15.45 -1.25
N PRO A 361 -9.03 -16.38 -1.79
CA PRO A 361 -9.41 -16.32 -3.19
C PRO A 361 -10.01 -14.95 -3.54
N PHE A 362 -9.63 -14.41 -4.67
CA PHE A 362 -10.13 -13.13 -5.18
C PHE A 362 -9.83 -11.91 -4.28
N ALA A 363 -8.83 -12.01 -3.40
CA ALA A 363 -8.38 -10.84 -2.65
C ALA A 363 -7.76 -9.83 -3.63
N THR A 364 -8.25 -8.59 -3.55
CA THR A 364 -7.67 -7.47 -4.31
C THR A 364 -6.29 -7.11 -3.78
N ALA A 365 -5.49 -6.47 -4.61
CA ALA A 365 -4.20 -5.93 -4.19
C ALA A 365 -4.38 -5.01 -2.96
N GLY A 366 -3.56 -5.20 -1.95
CA GLY A 366 -3.53 -4.29 -0.82
C GLY A 366 -2.51 -3.18 -1.09
N ALA A 367 -2.91 -1.93 -0.89
CA ALA A 367 -1.96 -0.83 -0.94
C ALA A 367 -0.94 -0.98 0.20
N THR A 368 0.26 -1.41 -0.12
CA THR A 368 1.38 -1.59 0.83
C THR A 368 2.39 -0.45 0.78
N GLY A 369 2.03 0.66 0.14
CA GLY A 369 2.91 1.75 -0.28
C GLY A 369 3.85 2.36 0.76
N SER A 370 3.48 2.39 2.03
CA SER A 370 4.28 3.08 3.06
C SER A 370 5.58 2.37 3.47
N LEU A 371 5.81 1.14 3.04
CA LEU A 371 7.01 0.35 3.36
C LEU A 371 7.94 0.15 2.15
N TYR A 372 7.67 0.82 1.07
CA TYR A 372 8.53 0.89 -0.11
C TYR A 372 9.33 2.21 -0.08
N ASP A 373 10.63 2.11 -0.26
CA ASP A 373 11.53 3.24 -0.42
C ASP A 373 11.91 3.33 -1.91
N GLU A 374 11.32 4.29 -2.58
CA GLU A 374 11.46 4.49 -4.01
C GLU A 374 12.89 4.86 -4.42
N GLU A 375 13.59 5.68 -3.61
CA GLU A 375 14.97 6.09 -3.91
C GLU A 375 15.93 4.90 -4.00
N THR A 376 15.79 3.92 -3.11
CA THR A 376 16.69 2.75 -3.08
C THR A 376 16.09 1.49 -3.69
N GLY A 377 14.82 1.50 -4.09
CA GLY A 377 14.10 0.30 -4.53
C GLY A 377 13.97 -0.77 -3.44
N THR A 378 13.92 -0.35 -2.17
CA THR A 378 13.84 -1.27 -1.02
C THR A 378 12.40 -1.43 -0.55
N LEU A 379 11.88 -2.65 -0.59
CA LEU A 379 10.58 -2.99 -0.03
C LEU A 379 10.73 -3.77 1.28
N LEU A 380 10.07 -3.31 2.34
CA LEU A 380 10.00 -4.03 3.61
C LEU A 380 8.75 -4.89 3.67
N LEU A 381 8.94 -6.20 3.82
CA LEU A 381 7.87 -7.17 3.90
C LEU A 381 7.78 -7.80 5.28
N GLN A 382 6.60 -7.68 5.90
CA GLN A 382 6.33 -8.35 7.17
C GLN A 382 6.28 -9.87 6.99
N GLN A 383 6.87 -10.59 7.94
CA GLN A 383 6.83 -12.05 8.02
C GLN A 383 5.93 -12.50 9.16
N ALA A 384 5.00 -13.40 8.89
CA ALA A 384 4.11 -13.91 9.94
C ALA A 384 4.79 -14.92 10.86
N SER A 385 5.82 -15.60 10.37
CA SER A 385 6.65 -16.52 11.16
C SER A 385 8.04 -16.65 10.54
N GLY A 386 8.98 -17.20 11.28
CA GLY A 386 10.36 -17.37 10.82
C GLY A 386 11.36 -16.74 11.80
N GLY A 387 12.59 -16.55 11.37
CA GLY A 387 13.67 -15.94 12.17
C GLY A 387 13.59 -14.41 12.17
N ALA A 388 13.01 -13.82 11.13
CA ALA A 388 12.89 -12.39 10.97
C ALA A 388 11.40 -11.96 11.03
N SER A 389 11.12 -10.81 11.65
CA SER A 389 9.78 -10.22 11.67
C SER A 389 9.49 -9.36 10.44
N PHE A 390 10.53 -8.86 9.78
CA PHE A 390 10.53 -8.16 8.51
C PHE A 390 11.75 -8.56 7.71
N ILE A 391 11.62 -8.54 6.40
CA ILE A 391 12.73 -8.61 5.45
C ILE A 391 12.70 -7.36 4.58
N ALA A 392 13.88 -6.89 4.20
CA ALA A 392 14.05 -5.87 3.17
C ALA A 392 14.49 -6.55 1.88
N VAL A 393 13.78 -6.28 0.81
CA VAL A 393 14.01 -6.86 -0.51
C VAL A 393 14.44 -5.76 -1.47
N ASP A 394 15.48 -6.02 -2.23
CA ASP A 394 15.83 -5.26 -3.41
C ASP A 394 14.86 -5.63 -4.53
N LEU A 395 13.99 -4.72 -4.93
CA LEU A 395 12.98 -5.03 -5.95
C LEU A 395 13.57 -5.18 -7.36
N ALA A 396 14.67 -4.49 -7.66
CA ALA A 396 15.31 -4.58 -8.95
C ALA A 396 16.03 -5.92 -9.15
N GLU A 397 16.71 -6.40 -8.09
CA GLU A 397 17.54 -7.62 -8.16
C GLU A 397 16.84 -8.88 -7.64
N GLY A 398 15.78 -8.74 -6.84
CA GLY A 398 15.09 -9.86 -6.19
C GLY A 398 15.94 -10.52 -5.09
N GLU A 399 16.77 -9.76 -4.41
CA GLU A 399 17.63 -10.26 -3.34
C GLU A 399 17.18 -9.72 -1.97
N GLU A 400 17.26 -10.56 -0.94
CA GLU A 400 17.11 -10.11 0.44
C GLU A 400 18.32 -9.26 0.84
N ARG A 401 18.09 -7.96 1.14
CA ARG A 401 19.13 -7.06 1.66
C ARG A 401 19.45 -7.37 3.11
N TRP A 402 18.43 -7.51 3.94
CA TRP A 402 18.53 -7.84 5.35
C TRP A 402 17.20 -8.31 5.93
N GLY A 403 17.25 -8.92 7.12
CA GLY A 403 16.07 -9.33 7.88
C GLY A 403 16.15 -8.90 9.33
N LEU A 404 15.05 -8.41 9.92
CA LEU A 404 14.95 -8.05 11.34
C LEU A 404 14.70 -9.31 12.17
N GLU A 405 15.75 -9.85 12.78
CA GLU A 405 15.65 -10.96 13.73
C GLU A 405 15.21 -10.45 15.12
N ASP A 406 14.58 -11.30 15.92
CA ASP A 406 14.04 -10.92 17.25
C ASP A 406 15.11 -10.41 18.24
N ASP A 407 16.37 -10.77 18.04
CA ASP A 407 17.50 -10.41 18.91
C ASP A 407 18.27 -9.15 18.43
N ASP A 408 17.94 -8.62 17.23
CA ASP A 408 18.56 -7.45 16.63
C ASP A 408 17.93 -6.14 17.13
N THR A 409 18.29 -5.03 16.51
CA THR A 409 17.71 -3.73 16.79
C THR A 409 16.20 -3.82 16.78
N ALA A 410 15.59 -3.80 17.95
CA ALA A 410 14.16 -4.06 18.14
C ALA A 410 13.33 -2.86 17.63
N ILE A 411 13.10 -2.80 16.34
CA ILE A 411 12.27 -1.78 15.68
C ILE A 411 10.97 -2.40 15.16
N SER A 412 9.91 -1.61 15.13
CA SER A 412 8.72 -1.85 14.33
C SER A 412 8.70 -0.81 13.21
N PRO A 413 9.07 -1.17 11.97
CA PRO A 413 9.01 -0.25 10.84
C PRO A 413 7.61 0.34 10.69
N ALA A 414 7.54 1.63 10.41
CA ALA A 414 6.30 2.36 10.18
C ALA A 414 6.18 2.80 8.73
N PHE A 415 7.23 3.36 8.16
CA PHE A 415 7.33 3.76 6.76
C PHE A 415 8.79 3.88 6.34
N ALA A 416 9.04 3.98 5.04
CA ALA A 416 10.33 4.23 4.42
C ALA A 416 10.25 5.51 3.59
N HIS A 417 11.35 6.27 3.52
CA HIS A 417 11.46 7.49 2.74
C HIS A 417 12.93 7.91 2.62
N ASP A 418 13.34 8.35 1.43
CA ASP A 418 14.66 8.93 1.13
C ASP A 418 15.84 8.08 1.67
N GLY A 419 15.82 6.78 1.36
CA GLY A 419 16.85 5.82 1.80
C GLY A 419 16.80 5.45 3.28
N HIS A 420 15.74 5.81 3.99
CA HIS A 420 15.61 5.63 5.42
C HIS A 420 14.36 4.85 5.81
N VAL A 421 14.48 4.01 6.85
CA VAL A 421 13.36 3.32 7.50
C VAL A 421 13.12 3.92 8.86
N TYR A 422 11.93 4.45 9.08
CA TYR A 422 11.49 5.01 10.35
C TYR A 422 10.63 3.99 11.10
N GLY A 423 10.87 3.81 12.39
CA GLY A 423 10.05 2.89 13.15
C GLY A 423 10.17 3.09 14.65
N ASP A 424 9.21 2.55 15.40
CA ASP A 424 9.17 2.63 16.83
C ASP A 424 10.09 1.57 17.46
N GLN A 425 10.93 1.98 18.40
CA GLN A 425 11.80 1.06 19.14
C GLN A 425 10.95 0.13 20.03
N ARG A 426 11.12 -1.19 19.86
CA ARG A 426 10.46 -2.19 20.69
C ARG A 426 11.15 -2.30 22.05
N GLY A 427 10.39 -2.25 23.14
CA GLY A 427 10.88 -2.56 24.49
C GLY A 427 11.52 -1.40 25.26
N GLY A 428 11.46 -0.19 24.77
CA GLY A 428 11.84 1.02 25.51
C GLY A 428 10.84 1.36 26.61
N ASP A 429 11.32 1.85 27.77
CA ASP A 429 10.47 2.35 28.84
C ASP A 429 9.73 3.61 28.38
N THR A 430 8.45 3.48 28.07
CA THR A 430 7.34 4.45 28.16
C THR A 430 7.35 5.79 27.41
N ASP A 431 8.40 6.25 26.77
CA ASP A 431 8.32 7.29 25.77
C ASP A 431 8.95 6.70 24.49
N SER A 432 8.11 6.23 23.57
CA SER A 432 8.51 5.57 22.33
C SER A 432 9.55 6.43 21.60
N SER A 433 10.82 6.03 21.72
CA SER A 433 11.87 6.59 20.88
C SER A 433 11.70 5.98 19.49
N GLN A 434 11.57 6.82 18.51
CA GLN A 434 11.65 6.41 17.11
C GLN A 434 13.13 6.21 16.78
N LEU A 435 13.38 5.29 15.88
CA LEU A 435 14.68 4.92 15.37
C LEU A 435 14.66 5.12 13.85
N VAL A 436 15.77 5.58 13.30
CA VAL A 436 15.97 5.68 11.85
C VAL A 436 17.08 4.73 11.46
N LEU A 437 16.78 3.87 10.49
CA LEU A 437 17.73 2.94 9.89
C LEU A 437 18.00 3.35 8.44
N ASP A 438 19.16 3.02 7.95
CA ASP A 438 19.46 3.02 6.52
C ASP A 438 18.70 1.87 5.84
N ALA A 439 17.96 2.17 4.77
CA ALA A 439 17.08 1.22 4.10
C ALA A 439 17.84 0.06 3.45
N VAL A 440 19.08 0.29 3.01
CA VAL A 440 19.89 -0.69 2.29
C VAL A 440 20.71 -1.57 3.25
N THR A 441 21.26 -0.98 4.31
CA THR A 441 22.25 -1.67 5.17
C THR A 441 21.72 -2.08 6.53
N MET A 442 20.55 -1.58 6.96
CA MET A 442 20.01 -1.70 8.31
C MET A 442 20.88 -0.99 9.40
N ASP A 443 21.87 -0.22 9.01
CA ASP A 443 22.67 0.53 10.00
C ASP A 443 21.80 1.59 10.69
N VAL A 444 22.01 1.76 12.01
CA VAL A 444 21.31 2.80 12.77
C VAL A 444 21.86 4.16 12.38
N VAL A 445 21.02 5.01 11.79
CA VAL A 445 21.36 6.38 11.40
C VAL A 445 21.17 7.33 12.57
N ASP A 446 20.05 7.22 13.29
CA ASP A 446 19.77 8.00 14.49
C ASP A 446 18.87 7.23 15.46
N ASP A 447 19.23 7.22 16.76
CA ASP A 447 18.49 6.59 17.86
C ASP A 447 18.12 7.56 19.00
N GLU A 448 18.49 8.84 18.87
CA GLU A 448 18.26 9.89 19.87
C GLU A 448 17.41 11.06 19.31
N LEU A 449 16.40 10.74 18.49
CA LEU A 449 15.54 11.74 17.86
C LEU A 449 14.87 12.65 18.91
N SER A 450 14.95 13.96 18.70
CA SER A 450 14.29 14.95 19.54
C SER A 450 12.84 15.24 19.14
N ALA A 451 12.44 14.76 17.97
CA ALA A 451 11.07 14.76 17.45
C ALA A 451 10.82 13.44 16.69
N ARG A 452 9.60 12.95 16.76
CA ARG A 452 9.16 11.78 15.99
C ARG A 452 8.62 12.23 14.64
N VAL A 453 8.92 11.49 13.59
CA VAL A 453 8.25 11.61 12.29
C VAL A 453 7.00 10.74 12.31
N GLU A 454 5.85 11.29 12.04
CA GLU A 454 4.56 10.57 12.07
C GLU A 454 4.13 10.15 10.65
N ALA A 455 4.39 10.99 9.64
CA ALA A 455 4.10 10.75 8.24
C ALA A 455 5.04 11.61 7.38
N VAL A 456 5.28 11.18 6.15
CA VAL A 456 6.01 11.93 5.11
C VAL A 456 5.27 11.76 3.80
N THR A 457 5.07 12.85 3.05
CA THR A 457 4.49 12.86 1.69
C THR A 457 5.57 12.57 0.64
N GLU A 458 5.18 12.31 -0.59
CA GLU A 458 6.09 12.08 -1.70
C GLU A 458 7.02 13.28 -1.95
N SER A 459 6.50 14.51 -1.85
CA SER A 459 7.30 15.74 -1.94
C SER A 459 8.19 16.04 -0.73
N GLY A 460 8.27 15.14 0.25
CA GLY A 460 9.12 15.27 1.43
C GLY A 460 8.56 16.17 2.54
N HIS A 461 7.27 16.57 2.47
CA HIS A 461 6.63 17.21 3.60
C HIS A 461 6.36 16.19 4.71
N ALA A 462 6.66 16.56 5.96
CA ALA A 462 6.59 15.63 7.09
C ALA A 462 5.78 16.21 8.26
N ILE A 463 5.12 15.34 8.99
CA ILE A 463 4.55 15.65 10.30
C ILE A 463 5.55 15.29 11.39
N LEU A 464 6.10 16.29 12.05
CA LEU A 464 7.01 16.13 13.20
C LEU A 464 6.26 16.27 14.50
N VAL A 465 6.40 15.30 15.40
CA VAL A 465 5.77 15.33 16.74
C VAL A 465 6.81 15.61 17.79
N GLN A 466 6.65 16.73 18.51
CA GLN A 466 7.45 17.12 19.66
C GLN A 466 6.55 17.53 20.83
N ASP A 467 6.76 16.98 22.02
CA ASP A 467 5.98 17.27 23.22
C ASP A 467 4.45 17.14 23.01
N ARG A 468 4.01 16.17 22.19
CA ARG A 468 2.63 15.90 21.75
C ARG A 468 2.03 17.00 20.87
N GLN A 469 2.87 17.85 20.29
CA GLN A 469 2.47 18.85 19.31
C GLN A 469 2.97 18.43 17.94
N ARG A 470 2.18 18.65 16.92
CA ARG A 470 2.48 18.34 15.54
C ARG A 470 2.89 19.58 14.79
N PHE A 471 3.93 19.45 14.01
CA PHE A 471 4.49 20.51 13.17
C PHE A 471 4.62 20.00 11.76
N VAL A 472 4.17 20.76 10.81
CA VAL A 472 4.44 20.48 9.40
C VAL A 472 5.82 21.02 9.06
N HIS A 473 6.66 20.16 8.54
CA HIS A 473 8.02 20.42 8.07
C HIS A 473 8.08 20.11 6.57
N GLY A 474 8.89 20.81 5.82
CA GLY A 474 9.10 20.51 4.41
C GLY A 474 9.75 21.67 3.67
N PRO A 475 9.94 21.53 2.35
CA PRO A 475 10.36 22.62 1.51
C PRO A 475 9.34 23.76 1.61
N PRO A 476 9.77 25.04 1.64
CA PRO A 476 8.82 26.14 1.61
C PRO A 476 8.01 26.06 0.30
N PRO A 477 6.70 26.40 0.35
CA PRO A 477 5.89 26.44 -0.87
C PRO A 477 6.62 27.30 -1.90
N GLY A 478 6.87 26.73 -3.08
CA GLY A 478 7.65 27.39 -4.12
C GLY A 478 7.05 28.74 -4.40
N GLU A 479 7.87 29.80 -4.42
CA GLU A 479 7.55 30.93 -5.27
C GLU A 479 7.49 30.31 -6.66
N ASP A 480 6.27 30.19 -7.24
CA ASP A 480 6.10 29.73 -8.60
C ASP A 480 7.23 30.34 -9.42
N THR A 481 8.24 29.54 -9.74
CA THR A 481 9.26 29.94 -10.69
C THR A 481 8.59 29.94 -12.05
N ASP A 482 7.67 30.90 -12.26
CA ASP A 482 7.35 31.41 -13.56
C ASP A 482 8.65 31.99 -14.16
N GLU A 483 9.63 31.17 -14.41
CA GLU A 483 10.66 31.42 -15.39
C GLU A 483 9.99 31.38 -16.76
N GLU A 484 9.05 32.36 -16.97
CA GLU A 484 8.79 32.88 -18.31
C GLU A 484 10.16 33.23 -18.90
N GLU A 485 10.69 32.32 -19.68
CA GLU A 485 11.77 32.58 -20.62
C GLU A 485 11.36 33.78 -21.45
N ALA A 486 11.66 34.97 -20.90
CA ALA A 486 11.70 36.19 -21.64
C ALA A 486 12.87 36.14 -22.65
N SER A 487 12.78 35.22 -23.61
CA SER A 487 13.59 35.28 -24.84
C SER A 487 13.03 36.38 -25.74
N GLY A 488 13.04 37.60 -25.23
CA GLY A 488 12.91 38.81 -26.03
C GLY A 488 14.20 39.05 -26.79
N SER A 489 14.32 38.51 -27.99
CA SER A 489 15.28 38.96 -28.96
C SER A 489 15.04 40.45 -29.25
N PRO A 490 16.01 41.36 -29.07
CA PRO A 490 15.89 42.70 -29.57
C PRO A 490 15.96 42.64 -31.11
N GLU A 491 14.86 43.02 -31.76
CA GLU A 491 14.88 43.40 -33.17
C GLU A 491 15.74 44.66 -33.30
N ASP A 492 16.90 44.49 -33.94
CA ASP A 492 17.72 45.59 -34.43
C ASP A 492 17.03 46.23 -35.64
N ASP A 493 16.77 47.55 -35.56
CA ASP A 493 16.48 48.49 -36.65
C ASP A 493 17.76 48.86 -37.43
#